data_b96a873f1abcce580d3aba184f1f1292
#
_entry.id   b96a873f1abcce580d3aba184f1f1292
#
_cell.length_a   1.000
_cell.length_b   1.000
_cell.length_c   1.000
_cell.angle_alpha   90.00
_cell.angle_beta   90.00
_cell.angle_gamma   90.00
#
_symmetry.space_group_name_H-M   'P 1'
#
loop_
_entity.id
_entity.type
_entity.pdbx_description
1 polymer ?
#
loop_
_entity_poly.entity_id
_entity_poly.type
_entity_poly.pdbx_seq_one_letter_code
_entity_poly.pdbx_strand_id
1 'polypeptide(L)'
;INYLSIVIFLLLMVFAPVIAKFIIGDAVGGNTVSDVSLVIRSISFAILTVPYLSVARGYLQGHRYISVTSWSQVIEQLVRVLVVVLGSYVVIYLLKLSEVTAITVAVFGAFVGAVGSRVYIKHYLKKEHDSLFVNDSKKDDVSDKVIIKKIISYAFPYIVISLLYSVYAFVDVIIINRVLYNIALYSQDVVETIISTYSTWGEKLQMIITSIATGIAISLIPNLVRCFVSKDKKSLNDTFNKAILIVIYIGMPLAILISIFSGTVWNVFYGQSYYG
;
A
#
# COMPACT_ATOMS: atom_id res chain seq x y z
N ILE A 1 -19.49 1.93 6.30
CA ILE A 1 -18.17 2.22 5.73
C ILE A 1 -18.08 3.70 5.36
N ASN A 2 -18.98 4.24 4.54
CA ASN A 2 -18.92 5.64 4.08
C ASN A 2 -18.94 6.66 5.24
N TYR A 3 -19.78 6.45 6.27
CA TYR A 3 -19.78 7.34 7.45
C TYR A 3 -18.45 7.33 8.19
N LEU A 4 -17.86 6.15 8.39
CA LEU A 4 -16.56 6.03 9.06
C LEU A 4 -15.45 6.71 8.24
N SER A 5 -15.45 6.52 6.92
CA SER A 5 -14.50 7.18 6.01
C SER A 5 -14.61 8.71 6.08
N ILE A 6 -15.82 9.26 6.13
CA ILE A 6 -16.05 10.70 6.25
C ILE A 6 -15.54 11.22 7.60
N VAL A 7 -15.84 10.50 8.70
CA VAL A 7 -15.36 10.90 10.02
C VAL A 7 -13.84 10.92 10.09
N ILE A 8 -13.19 9.86 9.60
CA ILE A 8 -11.71 9.77 9.58
C ILE A 8 -11.13 10.86 8.68
N PHE A 9 -11.72 11.11 7.52
CA PHE A 9 -11.33 12.19 6.62
C PHE A 9 -11.38 13.55 7.34
N LEU A 10 -12.50 13.88 8.00
CA LEU A 10 -12.66 15.14 8.72
C LEU A 10 -11.67 15.26 9.88
N LEU A 11 -11.46 14.17 10.63
CA LEU A 11 -10.45 14.16 11.70
C LEU A 11 -9.05 14.45 11.14
N LEU A 12 -8.63 13.80 10.05
CA LEU A 12 -7.33 14.06 9.45
C LEU A 12 -7.22 15.49 8.91
N MET A 13 -8.28 16.02 8.31
CA MET A 13 -8.28 17.41 7.81
C MET A 13 -8.09 18.44 8.94
N VAL A 14 -8.75 18.23 10.09
CA VAL A 14 -8.68 19.13 11.24
C VAL A 14 -7.35 18.94 11.99
N PHE A 15 -6.94 17.69 12.24
CA PHE A 15 -5.75 17.39 13.04
C PHE A 15 -4.45 17.33 12.22
N ALA A 16 -4.49 17.58 10.91
CA ALA A 16 -3.30 17.58 10.05
C ALA A 16 -2.14 18.43 10.61
N PRO A 17 -2.34 19.65 11.11
CA PRO A 17 -1.24 20.45 11.68
C PRO A 17 -0.65 19.85 12.96
N VAL A 18 -1.49 19.24 13.79
CA VAL A 18 -1.06 18.59 15.05
C VAL A 18 -0.21 17.35 14.71
N ILE A 19 -0.66 16.53 13.75
CA ILE A 19 0.06 15.37 13.28
C ILE A 19 1.39 15.79 12.64
N ALA A 20 1.37 16.84 11.80
CA ALA A 20 2.58 17.37 11.16
C ALA A 20 3.60 17.84 12.20
N LYS A 21 3.15 18.57 13.23
CA LYS A 21 4.02 19.01 14.33
C LYS A 21 4.60 17.83 15.12
N PHE A 22 3.82 16.76 15.32
CA PHE A 22 4.30 15.56 15.99
C PHE A 22 5.36 14.80 15.16
N ILE A 23 5.22 14.79 13.83
CA ILE A 23 6.15 14.12 12.91
C ILE A 23 7.48 14.91 12.81
N ILE A 24 7.40 16.23 12.62
CA ILE A 24 8.59 17.07 12.43
C ILE A 24 9.29 17.32 13.77
N GLY A 25 8.54 17.42 14.87
CA GLY A 25 9.09 17.81 16.18
C GLY A 25 9.62 19.26 16.16
N ASP A 26 10.71 19.48 16.88
CA ASP A 26 11.42 20.76 16.94
C ASP A 26 12.59 20.85 15.94
N ALA A 27 12.56 20.04 14.87
CA ALA A 27 13.63 20.02 13.87
C ALA A 27 13.73 21.37 13.15
N VAL A 28 14.91 21.94 13.15
CA VAL A 28 15.23 23.18 12.47
C VAL A 28 15.85 22.83 11.11
N GLY A 29 15.14 23.12 10.04
CA GLY A 29 15.57 22.87 8.65
C GLY A 29 14.65 21.87 7.92
N GLY A 30 14.59 21.95 6.61
CA GLY A 30 13.78 21.06 5.79
C GLY A 30 12.30 21.48 5.67
N ASN A 31 11.39 20.50 5.66
CA ASN A 31 9.97 20.74 5.48
C ASN A 31 9.31 21.43 6.68
N THR A 32 8.44 22.39 6.44
CA THR A 32 7.69 23.08 7.50
C THR A 32 6.46 22.27 7.94
N VAL A 33 5.94 22.57 9.12
CA VAL A 33 4.67 22.02 9.62
C VAL A 33 3.51 22.29 8.66
N SER A 34 3.54 23.45 7.99
CA SER A 34 2.55 23.83 6.98
C SER A 34 2.61 22.88 5.78
N ASP A 35 3.82 22.59 5.29
CA ASP A 35 4.04 21.74 4.13
C ASP A 35 3.56 20.32 4.37
N VAL A 36 3.97 19.73 5.50
CA VAL A 36 3.55 18.37 5.87
C VAL A 36 2.05 18.30 6.13
N SER A 37 1.47 19.33 6.77
CA SER A 37 0.02 19.35 7.01
C SER A 37 -0.79 19.42 5.71
N LEU A 38 -0.27 20.12 4.70
CA LEU A 38 -0.88 20.20 3.37
C LEU A 38 -0.85 18.85 2.66
N VAL A 39 0.26 18.12 2.74
CA VAL A 39 0.38 16.75 2.23
C VAL A 39 -0.57 15.79 2.94
N ILE A 40 -0.67 15.85 4.30
CA ILE A 40 -1.60 15.04 5.08
C ILE A 40 -3.05 15.30 4.67
N ARG A 41 -3.43 16.56 4.48
CA ARG A 41 -4.77 16.92 3.98
C ARG A 41 -5.01 16.36 2.59
N SER A 42 -4.02 16.40 1.71
CA SER A 42 -4.14 15.85 0.35
C SER A 42 -4.37 14.34 0.34
N ILE A 43 -3.59 13.57 1.13
CA ILE A 43 -3.75 12.12 1.19
C ILE A 43 -5.07 11.71 1.85
N SER A 44 -5.60 12.54 2.75
CA SER A 44 -6.86 12.24 3.46
C SER A 44 -8.05 12.03 2.51
N PHE A 45 -8.05 12.66 1.33
CA PHE A 45 -9.07 12.43 0.30
C PHE A 45 -9.15 10.97 -0.14
N ALA A 46 -8.01 10.25 -0.18
CA ALA A 46 -8.01 8.85 -0.56
C ALA A 46 -8.86 7.97 0.38
N ILE A 47 -8.97 8.34 1.65
CA ILE A 47 -9.77 7.63 2.65
C ILE A 47 -11.26 7.61 2.32
N LEU A 48 -11.76 8.58 1.56
CA LEU A 48 -13.15 8.60 1.13
C LEU A 48 -13.50 7.47 0.15
N THR A 49 -12.51 6.97 -0.59
CA THR A 49 -12.76 6.01 -1.68
C THR A 49 -12.14 4.64 -1.41
N VAL A 50 -10.96 4.58 -0.79
CA VAL A 50 -10.21 3.33 -0.57
C VAL A 50 -10.99 2.28 0.23
N PRO A 51 -11.69 2.59 1.34
CA PRO A 51 -12.43 1.57 2.08
C PRO A 51 -13.57 0.94 1.28
N TYR A 52 -14.24 1.73 0.44
CA TYR A 52 -15.24 1.20 -0.49
C TYR A 52 -14.61 0.23 -1.50
N LEU A 53 -13.47 0.60 -2.09
CA LEU A 53 -12.76 -0.26 -3.03
C LEU A 53 -12.30 -1.56 -2.38
N SER A 54 -11.80 -1.52 -1.16
CA SER A 54 -11.34 -2.70 -0.42
C SER A 54 -12.48 -3.70 -0.24
N VAL A 55 -13.66 -3.23 0.15
CA VAL A 55 -14.83 -4.09 0.33
C VAL A 55 -15.35 -4.62 -1.01
N ALA A 56 -15.45 -3.77 -2.02
CA ALA A 56 -15.91 -4.19 -3.35
C ALA A 56 -14.97 -5.23 -3.99
N ARG A 57 -13.66 -5.04 -3.83
CA ARG A 57 -12.66 -6.03 -4.27
C ARG A 57 -12.76 -7.32 -3.49
N GLY A 58 -12.90 -7.26 -2.16
CA GLY A 58 -13.09 -8.43 -1.31
C GLY A 58 -14.32 -9.23 -1.70
N TYR A 59 -15.43 -8.57 -2.00
CA TYR A 59 -16.65 -9.20 -2.51
C TYR A 59 -16.41 -9.93 -3.84
N LEU A 60 -15.79 -9.26 -4.82
CA LEU A 60 -15.46 -9.87 -6.11
C LEU A 60 -14.48 -11.04 -5.99
N GLN A 61 -13.49 -10.94 -5.11
CA GLN A 61 -12.54 -12.01 -4.85
C GLN A 61 -13.23 -13.22 -4.20
N GLY A 62 -14.17 -13.00 -3.29
CA GLY A 62 -14.99 -14.05 -2.69
C GLY A 62 -15.81 -14.83 -3.72
N HIS A 63 -16.29 -14.14 -4.75
CA HIS A 63 -16.97 -14.73 -5.91
C HIS A 63 -16.02 -15.23 -7.00
N ARG A 64 -14.70 -15.30 -6.75
CA ARG A 64 -13.65 -15.75 -7.69
C ARG A 64 -13.42 -14.85 -8.93
N TYR A 65 -13.92 -13.63 -8.92
CA TYR A 65 -13.65 -12.63 -9.98
C TYR A 65 -12.29 -11.94 -9.75
N ILE A 66 -11.22 -12.73 -9.62
CA ILE A 66 -9.87 -12.25 -9.32
C ILE A 66 -9.35 -11.34 -10.44
N SER A 67 -9.62 -11.67 -11.69
CA SER A 67 -9.20 -10.86 -12.84
C SER A 67 -9.74 -9.42 -12.78
N VAL A 68 -11.01 -9.25 -12.41
CA VAL A 68 -11.62 -7.92 -12.28
C VAL A 68 -10.96 -7.09 -11.19
N THR A 69 -10.66 -7.71 -10.06
CA THR A 69 -9.97 -7.01 -8.96
C THR A 69 -8.55 -6.63 -9.35
N SER A 70 -7.84 -7.50 -10.07
CA SER A 70 -6.50 -7.21 -10.59
C SER A 70 -6.52 -6.04 -11.58
N TRP A 71 -7.43 -6.04 -12.55
CA TRP A 71 -7.58 -4.92 -13.48
C TRP A 71 -7.95 -3.62 -12.78
N SER A 72 -8.79 -3.67 -11.75
CA SER A 72 -9.11 -2.48 -10.96
C SER A 72 -7.88 -1.88 -10.29
N GLN A 73 -6.95 -2.71 -9.81
CA GLN A 73 -5.69 -2.27 -9.23
C GLN A 73 -4.75 -1.68 -10.29
N VAL A 74 -4.66 -2.31 -11.46
CA VAL A 74 -3.87 -1.77 -12.59
C VAL A 74 -4.38 -0.40 -12.99
N ILE A 75 -5.70 -0.24 -13.17
CA ILE A 75 -6.30 1.07 -13.51
C ILE A 75 -6.00 2.10 -12.43
N GLU A 76 -6.13 1.74 -11.15
CA GLU A 76 -5.79 2.63 -10.04
C GLU A 76 -4.36 3.13 -10.13
N GLN A 77 -3.40 2.23 -10.37
CA GLN A 77 -1.99 2.58 -10.46
C GLN A 77 -1.67 3.39 -11.72
N LEU A 78 -2.23 3.03 -12.87
CA LEU A 78 -2.02 3.78 -14.12
C LEU A 78 -2.52 5.22 -13.98
N VAL A 79 -3.74 5.41 -13.47
CA VAL A 79 -4.30 6.75 -13.26
C VAL A 79 -3.48 7.52 -12.23
N ARG A 80 -3.07 6.88 -11.14
CA ARG A 80 -2.19 7.49 -10.13
C ARG A 80 -0.88 7.97 -10.75
N VAL A 81 -0.18 7.10 -11.50
CA VAL A 81 1.09 7.44 -12.14
C VAL A 81 0.92 8.59 -13.14
N LEU A 82 -0.14 8.59 -13.93
CA LEU A 82 -0.44 9.70 -14.84
C LEU A 82 -0.61 11.02 -14.08
N VAL A 83 -1.36 11.03 -12.98
CA VAL A 83 -1.55 12.24 -12.16
C VAL A 83 -0.23 12.66 -11.50
N VAL A 84 0.56 11.73 -11.00
CA VAL A 84 1.88 12.02 -10.41
C VAL A 84 2.79 12.67 -11.45
N VAL A 85 2.95 12.05 -12.60
CA VAL A 85 3.90 12.53 -13.62
C VAL A 85 3.41 13.83 -14.28
N LEU A 86 2.19 13.82 -14.81
CA LEU A 86 1.65 14.99 -15.51
C LEU A 86 1.35 16.13 -14.55
N GLY A 87 0.81 15.84 -13.37
CA GLY A 87 0.50 16.84 -12.35
C GLY A 87 1.76 17.53 -11.83
N SER A 88 2.80 16.77 -11.49
CA SER A 88 4.08 17.34 -11.05
C SER A 88 4.76 18.14 -12.16
N TYR A 89 4.71 17.65 -13.40
CA TYR A 89 5.24 18.39 -14.55
C TYR A 89 4.54 19.75 -14.74
N VAL A 90 3.21 19.74 -14.72
CA VAL A 90 2.42 20.99 -14.84
C VAL A 90 2.73 21.97 -13.71
N VAL A 91 2.79 21.47 -12.46
CA VAL A 91 3.02 22.32 -11.28
C VAL A 91 4.42 22.95 -11.32
N ILE A 92 5.45 22.17 -11.65
CA ILE A 92 6.84 22.63 -11.60
C ILE A 92 7.19 23.46 -12.85
N TYR A 93 6.89 22.94 -14.05
CA TYR A 93 7.37 23.55 -15.29
C TYR A 93 6.43 24.58 -15.90
N LEU A 94 5.10 24.36 -15.84
CA LEU A 94 4.13 25.28 -16.42
C LEU A 94 3.70 26.37 -15.43
N LEU A 95 3.38 25.99 -14.19
CA LEU A 95 2.89 26.92 -13.17
C LEU A 95 4.03 27.53 -12.34
N LYS A 96 5.23 26.93 -12.38
CA LYS A 96 6.42 27.35 -11.61
C LYS A 96 6.14 27.51 -10.10
N LEU A 97 5.31 26.63 -9.57
CA LEU A 97 4.98 26.58 -8.14
C LEU A 97 6.02 25.78 -7.35
N SER A 98 5.88 25.77 -6.02
CA SER A 98 6.81 25.10 -5.12
C SER A 98 6.79 23.57 -5.28
N GLU A 99 7.92 22.93 -4.93
CA GLU A 99 8.06 21.49 -4.89
C GLU A 99 7.03 20.85 -3.96
N VAL A 100 6.72 21.49 -2.83
CA VAL A 100 5.68 21.04 -1.88
C VAL A 100 4.31 20.95 -2.56
N THR A 101 3.98 21.91 -3.44
CA THR A 101 2.74 21.86 -4.20
C THR A 101 2.74 20.68 -5.18
N ALA A 102 3.88 20.40 -5.83
CA ALA A 102 4.01 19.26 -6.73
C ALA A 102 3.85 17.93 -5.96
N ILE A 103 4.47 17.79 -4.80
CA ILE A 103 4.31 16.63 -3.91
C ILE A 103 2.84 16.49 -3.49
N THR A 104 2.19 17.58 -3.13
CA THR A 104 0.77 17.60 -2.73
C THR A 104 -0.14 17.07 -3.85
N VAL A 105 0.08 17.51 -5.09
CA VAL A 105 -0.64 17.03 -6.27
C VAL A 105 -0.33 15.57 -6.55
N ALA A 106 0.94 15.17 -6.45
CA ALA A 106 1.35 13.77 -6.61
C ALA A 106 0.64 12.84 -5.62
N VAL A 107 0.59 13.23 -4.35
CA VAL A 107 -0.11 12.47 -3.29
C VAL A 107 -1.62 12.45 -3.52
N PHE A 108 -2.21 13.54 -4.01
CA PHE A 108 -3.62 13.58 -4.40
C PHE A 108 -3.94 12.59 -5.54
N GLY A 109 -2.95 12.23 -6.34
CA GLY A 109 -3.05 11.18 -7.36
C GLY A 109 -3.57 9.85 -6.81
N ALA A 110 -3.35 9.54 -5.54
CA ALA A 110 -3.89 8.36 -4.88
C ALA A 110 -5.44 8.38 -4.85
N PHE A 111 -6.02 9.54 -4.55
CA PHE A 111 -7.49 9.71 -4.59
C PHE A 111 -8.02 9.58 -6.01
N VAL A 112 -7.40 10.27 -6.98
CA VAL A 112 -7.85 10.22 -8.38
C VAL A 112 -7.76 8.80 -8.94
N GLY A 113 -6.67 8.07 -8.65
CA GLY A 113 -6.51 6.66 -9.00
C GLY A 113 -7.60 5.78 -8.41
N ALA A 114 -7.90 5.99 -7.11
CA ALA A 114 -8.97 5.25 -6.43
C ALA A 114 -10.35 5.54 -7.03
N VAL A 115 -10.63 6.79 -7.43
CA VAL A 115 -11.88 7.15 -8.13
C VAL A 115 -11.96 6.44 -9.48
N GLY A 116 -10.87 6.43 -10.27
CA GLY A 116 -10.82 5.71 -11.56
C GLY A 116 -11.13 4.21 -11.39
N SER A 117 -10.52 3.58 -10.40
CA SER A 117 -10.78 2.18 -10.05
C SER A 117 -12.23 1.95 -9.61
N ARG A 118 -12.78 2.86 -8.80
CA ARG A 118 -14.19 2.79 -8.37
C ARG A 118 -15.16 2.85 -9.53
N VAL A 119 -14.91 3.71 -10.51
CA VAL A 119 -15.74 3.81 -11.73
C VAL A 119 -15.68 2.48 -12.49
N TYR A 120 -14.51 1.89 -12.68
CA TYR A 120 -14.35 0.60 -13.33
C TYR A 120 -15.13 -0.52 -12.61
N ILE A 121 -14.95 -0.67 -11.29
CA ILE A 121 -15.68 -1.69 -10.52
C ILE A 121 -17.20 -1.47 -10.59
N LYS A 122 -17.66 -0.23 -10.45
CA LYS A 122 -19.08 0.10 -10.53
C LYS A 122 -19.68 -0.26 -11.90
N HIS A 123 -18.92 0.03 -12.96
CA HIS A 123 -19.34 -0.34 -14.32
C HIS A 123 -19.43 -1.86 -14.48
N TYR A 124 -18.45 -2.60 -13.98
CA TYR A 124 -18.44 -4.05 -14.03
C TYR A 124 -19.60 -4.67 -13.24
N LEU A 125 -19.81 -4.24 -11.99
CA LEU A 125 -20.90 -4.70 -11.14
C LEU A 125 -22.29 -4.42 -11.75
N LYS A 126 -22.42 -3.31 -12.48
CA LYS A 126 -23.67 -3.00 -13.20
C LYS A 126 -23.88 -3.91 -14.40
N LYS A 127 -22.82 -4.23 -15.14
CA LYS A 127 -22.89 -5.10 -16.33
C LYS A 127 -23.21 -6.56 -15.96
N GLU A 128 -22.64 -7.06 -14.89
CA GLU A 128 -22.76 -8.45 -14.43
C GLU A 128 -23.78 -8.60 -13.29
N HIS A 129 -24.69 -7.62 -13.15
CA HIS A 129 -25.65 -7.60 -12.04
C HIS A 129 -26.44 -8.90 -11.93
N ASP A 130 -26.94 -9.42 -13.04
CA ASP A 130 -27.80 -10.61 -13.07
C ASP A 130 -27.03 -11.91 -12.76
N SER A 131 -25.74 -11.96 -13.11
CA SER A 131 -24.87 -13.12 -12.81
C SER A 131 -24.35 -13.13 -11.37
N LEU A 132 -24.13 -11.95 -10.79
CA LEU A 132 -23.59 -11.79 -9.43
C LEU A 132 -24.69 -11.80 -8.35
N PHE A 133 -25.88 -11.33 -8.70
CA PHE A 133 -27.04 -11.23 -7.81
C PHE A 133 -28.15 -12.18 -8.22
N VAL A 134 -27.79 -13.36 -8.82
CA VAL A 134 -28.78 -14.41 -9.09
C VAL A 134 -29.54 -14.69 -7.79
N ASN A 135 -30.84 -14.53 -7.87
CA ASN A 135 -31.83 -14.79 -6.85
C ASN A 135 -31.63 -16.16 -6.20
N ASP A 136 -30.75 -16.26 -5.24
CA ASP A 136 -30.85 -17.26 -4.21
C ASP A 136 -31.94 -16.77 -3.26
N SER A 137 -33.19 -17.04 -3.64
CA SER A 137 -34.39 -16.75 -2.85
C SER A 137 -34.48 -17.60 -1.57
N LYS A 138 -33.45 -18.36 -1.24
CA LYS A 138 -33.18 -18.86 0.09
C LYS A 138 -32.56 -17.74 0.90
N LYS A 139 -33.40 -16.97 1.58
CA LYS A 139 -32.97 -16.20 2.75
C LYS A 139 -32.28 -17.18 3.67
N ASP A 140 -30.93 -17.19 3.64
CA ASP A 140 -30.19 -17.77 4.76
C ASP A 140 -30.59 -16.95 5.98
N ASP A 141 -31.19 -17.61 6.98
CA ASP A 141 -31.61 -17.03 8.27
C ASP A 141 -30.41 -16.59 9.14
N VAL A 142 -29.27 -16.29 8.50
CA VAL A 142 -28.05 -15.87 9.21
C VAL A 142 -28.17 -14.37 9.50
N SER A 143 -28.35 -14.05 10.77
CA SER A 143 -28.39 -12.65 11.23
C SER A 143 -27.10 -11.89 10.82
N ASP A 144 -27.26 -10.65 10.32
CA ASP A 144 -26.16 -9.74 9.96
C ASP A 144 -25.12 -9.61 11.07
N LYS A 145 -25.55 -9.66 12.35
CA LYS A 145 -24.65 -9.62 13.52
C LYS A 145 -23.67 -10.81 13.54
N VAL A 146 -24.11 -11.99 13.13
CA VAL A 146 -23.27 -13.19 13.08
C VAL A 146 -22.24 -13.06 11.97
N ILE A 147 -22.65 -12.54 10.81
CA ILE A 147 -21.76 -12.28 9.66
C ILE A 147 -20.70 -11.26 10.05
N ILE A 148 -21.10 -10.11 10.61
CA ILE A 148 -20.18 -9.06 11.05
C ILE A 148 -19.20 -9.57 12.11
N LYS A 149 -19.69 -10.35 13.09
CA LYS A 149 -18.82 -10.93 14.12
C LYS A 149 -17.77 -11.86 13.50
N LYS A 150 -18.15 -12.70 12.53
CA LYS A 150 -17.20 -13.54 11.79
C LYS A 150 -16.17 -12.72 11.03
N ILE A 151 -16.61 -11.71 10.28
CA ILE A 151 -15.69 -10.84 9.52
C ILE A 151 -14.68 -10.18 10.46
N ILE A 152 -15.12 -9.60 11.58
CA ILE A 152 -14.24 -8.96 12.56
C ILE A 152 -13.27 -10.00 13.17
N SER A 153 -13.75 -11.18 13.52
CA SER A 153 -12.91 -12.25 14.09
C SER A 153 -11.79 -12.68 13.14
N TYR A 154 -12.07 -12.78 11.85
CA TYR A 154 -11.05 -13.10 10.85
C TYR A 154 -10.14 -11.91 10.51
N ALA A 155 -10.65 -10.69 10.49
CA ALA A 155 -9.88 -9.49 10.18
C ALA A 155 -8.91 -9.12 11.31
N PHE A 156 -9.28 -9.38 12.57
CA PHE A 156 -8.51 -8.95 13.74
C PHE A 156 -7.03 -9.40 13.73
N PRO A 157 -6.68 -10.67 13.49
CA PRO A 157 -5.28 -11.10 13.41
C PRO A 157 -4.50 -10.35 12.32
N TYR A 158 -5.10 -10.13 11.15
CA TYR A 158 -4.45 -9.40 10.06
C TYR A 158 -4.23 -7.92 10.39
N ILE A 159 -5.20 -7.30 11.08
CA ILE A 159 -5.07 -5.91 11.57
C ILE A 159 -3.90 -5.82 12.55
N VAL A 160 -3.82 -6.74 13.52
CA VAL A 160 -2.73 -6.77 14.51
C VAL A 160 -1.37 -6.93 13.83
N ILE A 161 -1.24 -7.87 12.90
CA ILE A 161 0.02 -8.09 12.15
C ILE A 161 0.41 -6.84 11.37
N SER A 162 -0.54 -6.21 10.68
CA SER A 162 -0.29 -5.00 9.89
C SER A 162 0.11 -3.81 10.77
N LEU A 163 -0.52 -3.67 11.94
CA LEU A 163 -0.15 -2.64 12.92
C LEU A 163 1.25 -2.88 13.49
N LEU A 164 1.58 -4.11 13.85
CA LEU A 164 2.92 -4.46 14.35
C LEU A 164 4.00 -4.16 13.29
N TYR A 165 3.74 -4.47 12.02
CA TYR A 165 4.66 -4.13 10.94
C TYR A 165 4.86 -2.62 10.80
N SER A 166 3.77 -1.84 10.87
CA SER A 166 3.84 -0.37 10.79
C SER A 166 4.57 0.24 11.99
N VAL A 167 4.31 -0.28 13.19
CA VAL A 167 5.02 0.15 14.42
C VAL A 167 6.51 -0.19 14.33
N TYR A 168 6.86 -1.39 13.88
CA TYR A 168 8.24 -1.79 13.67
C TYR A 168 8.97 -0.82 12.73
N ALA A 169 8.41 -0.56 11.54
CA ALA A 169 9.01 0.37 10.59
C ALA A 169 9.16 1.79 11.15
N PHE A 170 8.18 2.27 11.93
CA PHE A 170 8.25 3.57 12.58
C PHE A 170 9.33 3.64 13.65
N VAL A 171 9.43 2.61 14.49
CA VAL A 171 10.47 2.51 15.53
C VAL A 171 11.87 2.45 14.91
N ASP A 172 12.03 1.71 13.81
CA ASP A 172 13.28 1.58 13.07
C ASP A 172 13.78 2.96 12.60
N VAL A 173 12.92 3.76 11.98
CA VAL A 173 13.26 5.12 11.53
C VAL A 173 13.67 6.02 12.70
N ILE A 174 12.96 5.95 13.83
CA ILE A 174 13.29 6.75 15.02
C ILE A 174 14.64 6.35 15.58
N ILE A 175 14.90 5.05 15.72
CA ILE A 175 16.15 4.55 16.28
C ILE A 175 17.32 4.94 15.38
N ILE A 176 17.23 4.68 14.07
CA ILE A 176 18.27 5.03 13.10
C ILE A 176 18.55 6.53 13.17
N ASN A 177 17.54 7.38 13.17
CA ASN A 177 17.70 8.82 13.28
C ASN A 177 18.47 9.20 14.56
N ARG A 178 18.04 8.71 15.72
CA ARG A 178 18.67 9.03 17.00
C ARG A 178 20.11 8.54 17.09
N VAL A 179 20.42 7.35 16.59
CA VAL A 179 21.77 6.79 16.62
C VAL A 179 22.68 7.57 15.70
N LEU A 180 22.28 7.85 14.48
CA LEU A 180 23.11 8.57 13.51
C LEU A 180 23.33 10.02 13.93
N TYR A 181 22.31 10.70 14.40
CA TYR A 181 22.40 12.11 14.78
C TYR A 181 23.13 12.31 16.12
N ASN A 182 22.73 11.59 17.18
CA ASN A 182 23.23 11.84 18.53
C ASN A 182 24.51 11.06 18.88
N ILE A 183 24.72 9.87 18.29
CA ILE A 183 25.87 9.01 18.62
C ILE A 183 26.94 9.10 17.57
N ALA A 184 26.58 8.97 16.29
CA ALA A 184 27.53 9.04 15.18
C ALA A 184 27.84 10.47 14.73
N LEU A 185 27.13 11.48 15.27
CA LEU A 185 27.33 12.91 15.03
C LEU A 185 27.29 13.31 13.54
N TYR A 186 26.52 12.59 12.74
CA TYR A 186 26.28 12.99 11.34
C TYR A 186 25.42 14.25 11.25
N SER A 187 25.64 15.07 10.21
CA SER A 187 24.75 16.19 9.93
C SER A 187 23.34 15.71 9.60
N GLN A 188 22.34 16.55 9.86
CA GLN A 188 20.93 16.22 9.60
C GLN A 188 20.67 15.80 8.14
N ASP A 189 21.28 16.48 7.16
CA ASP A 189 21.15 16.15 5.74
C ASP A 189 21.66 14.75 5.42
N VAL A 190 22.79 14.34 6.03
CA VAL A 190 23.35 12.99 5.86
C VAL A 190 22.42 11.95 6.48
N VAL A 191 21.90 12.22 7.68
CA VAL A 191 20.95 11.34 8.37
C VAL A 191 19.67 11.15 7.53
N GLU A 192 19.10 12.22 7.01
CA GLU A 192 17.91 12.16 6.13
C GLU A 192 18.19 11.38 4.84
N THR A 193 19.37 11.57 4.24
CA THR A 193 19.80 10.81 3.07
C THR A 193 19.93 9.31 3.37
N ILE A 194 20.54 8.92 4.48
CA ILE A 194 20.66 7.53 4.88
C ILE A 194 19.29 6.90 5.15
N ILE A 195 18.42 7.61 5.89
CA ILE A 195 17.08 7.12 6.20
C ILE A 195 16.26 6.97 4.92
N SER A 196 16.27 7.96 4.03
CA SER A 196 15.52 7.88 2.78
C SER A 196 16.04 6.77 1.87
N THR A 197 17.36 6.57 1.81
CA THR A 197 17.99 5.50 1.04
C THR A 197 17.55 4.13 1.57
N TYR A 198 17.59 3.93 2.89
CA TYR A 198 17.22 2.65 3.51
C TYR A 198 15.71 2.42 3.50
N SER A 199 14.94 3.33 4.08
CA SER A 199 13.50 3.12 4.37
C SER A 199 12.57 3.41 3.18
N THR A 200 13.03 4.15 2.18
CA THR A 200 12.17 4.53 1.06
C THR A 200 12.64 3.92 -0.25
N TRP A 201 13.87 4.20 -0.64
CA TRP A 201 14.38 3.82 -1.96
C TRP A 201 14.82 2.36 -2.01
N GLY A 202 15.55 1.89 -1.01
CA GLY A 202 15.98 0.48 -0.90
C GLY A 202 14.79 -0.47 -0.73
N GLU A 203 13.79 -0.06 0.05
CA GLU A 203 12.56 -0.85 0.22
C GLU A 203 11.83 -1.08 -1.12
N LYS A 204 11.85 -0.11 -2.04
CA LYS A 204 11.24 -0.29 -3.37
C LYS A 204 11.93 -1.37 -4.20
N LEU A 205 13.25 -1.48 -4.11
CA LEU A 205 14.00 -2.57 -4.75
C LEU A 205 13.66 -3.92 -4.14
N GLN A 206 13.54 -4.00 -2.81
CA GLN A 206 13.11 -5.20 -2.11
C GLN A 206 11.68 -5.62 -2.51
N MET A 207 10.77 -4.65 -2.73
CA MET A 207 9.40 -4.92 -3.18
C MET A 207 9.34 -5.67 -4.51
N ILE A 208 10.33 -5.54 -5.39
CA ILE A 208 10.39 -6.29 -6.66
C ILE A 208 10.46 -7.79 -6.36
N ILE A 209 11.32 -8.19 -5.43
CA ILE A 209 11.50 -9.60 -5.05
C ILE A 209 10.27 -10.10 -4.29
N THR A 210 9.79 -9.34 -3.31
CA THR A 210 8.67 -9.74 -2.44
C THR A 210 7.33 -9.79 -3.19
N SER A 211 7.17 -9.02 -4.29
CA SER A 211 5.96 -9.05 -5.11
C SER A 211 5.74 -10.42 -5.77
N ILE A 212 6.82 -11.11 -6.15
CA ILE A 212 6.75 -12.47 -6.72
C ILE A 212 6.22 -13.44 -5.66
N ALA A 213 6.79 -13.39 -4.45
CA ALA A 213 6.35 -14.23 -3.34
C ALA A 213 4.87 -13.99 -2.99
N THR A 214 4.47 -12.71 -2.96
CA THR A 214 3.07 -12.32 -2.71
C THR A 214 2.13 -12.83 -3.79
N GLY A 215 2.50 -12.73 -5.07
CA GLY A 215 1.73 -13.24 -6.19
C GLY A 215 1.51 -14.76 -6.10
N ILE A 216 2.56 -15.51 -5.78
CA ILE A 216 2.49 -16.96 -5.56
C ILE A 216 1.57 -17.28 -4.36
N ALA A 217 1.76 -16.59 -3.24
CA ALA A 217 0.95 -16.79 -2.04
C ALA A 217 -0.55 -16.59 -2.36
N ILE A 218 -0.94 -15.49 -2.98
CA ILE A 218 -2.33 -15.20 -3.34
C ILE A 218 -2.93 -16.28 -4.23
N SER A 219 -2.17 -16.79 -5.21
CA SER A 219 -2.65 -17.82 -6.13
C SER A 219 -2.89 -19.18 -5.45
N LEU A 220 -2.18 -19.46 -4.37
CA LEU A 220 -2.23 -20.74 -3.65
C LEU A 220 -3.27 -20.78 -2.52
N ILE A 221 -3.68 -19.62 -2.00
CA ILE A 221 -4.66 -19.52 -0.90
C ILE A 221 -5.91 -20.41 -1.14
N PRO A 222 -6.59 -20.37 -2.30
CA PRO A 222 -7.78 -21.18 -2.51
C PRO A 222 -7.52 -22.68 -2.41
N ASN A 223 -6.38 -23.15 -2.93
CA ASN A 223 -5.98 -24.55 -2.84
C ASN A 223 -5.66 -24.99 -1.42
N LEU A 224 -4.90 -24.17 -0.69
CA LEU A 224 -4.56 -24.43 0.70
C LEU A 224 -5.80 -24.49 1.60
N VAL A 225 -6.75 -23.55 1.41
CA VAL A 225 -8.03 -23.55 2.13
C VAL A 225 -8.82 -24.83 1.84
N ARG A 226 -8.88 -25.26 0.58
CA ARG A 226 -9.56 -26.50 0.21
C ARG A 226 -8.93 -27.71 0.87
N CYS A 227 -7.61 -27.86 0.83
CA CYS A 227 -6.89 -28.96 1.49
C CYS A 227 -7.08 -28.93 3.02
N PHE A 228 -7.11 -27.74 3.62
CA PHE A 228 -7.35 -27.56 5.05
C PHE A 228 -8.76 -28.01 5.46
N VAL A 229 -9.78 -27.59 4.72
CA VAL A 229 -11.18 -27.95 4.98
C VAL A 229 -11.43 -29.44 4.76
N SER A 230 -10.82 -30.06 3.74
CA SER A 230 -10.90 -31.49 3.47
C SER A 230 -10.05 -32.33 4.43
N LYS A 231 -9.29 -31.70 5.35
CA LYS A 231 -8.36 -32.38 6.30
C LYS A 231 -7.26 -33.21 5.60
N ASP A 232 -6.98 -32.93 4.33
CA ASP A 232 -5.92 -33.58 3.57
C ASP A 232 -4.56 -32.91 3.90
N LYS A 233 -3.96 -33.38 5.00
CA LYS A 233 -2.67 -32.87 5.48
C LYS A 233 -1.53 -33.10 4.48
N LYS A 234 -1.58 -34.18 3.71
CA LYS A 234 -0.51 -34.51 2.74
C LYS A 234 -0.51 -33.51 1.61
N SER A 235 -1.65 -33.30 0.94
CA SER A 235 -1.78 -32.29 -0.13
C SER A 235 -1.55 -30.88 0.37
N LEU A 236 -1.92 -30.56 1.63
CA LEU A 236 -1.63 -29.28 2.25
C LEU A 236 -0.11 -29.03 2.34
N ASN A 237 0.63 -29.98 2.92
CA ASN A 237 2.08 -29.88 3.08
C ASN A 237 2.80 -29.85 1.73
N ASP A 238 2.39 -30.70 0.79
CA ASP A 238 2.98 -30.73 -0.56
C ASP A 238 2.77 -29.41 -1.30
N THR A 239 1.58 -28.82 -1.22
CA THR A 239 1.29 -27.52 -1.83
C THR A 239 2.09 -26.39 -1.19
N PHE A 240 2.18 -26.39 0.15
CA PHE A 240 2.94 -25.40 0.90
C PHE A 240 4.45 -25.49 0.61
N ASN A 241 5.01 -26.70 0.63
CA ASN A 241 6.43 -26.91 0.33
C ASN A 241 6.78 -26.53 -1.11
N LYS A 242 5.94 -26.86 -2.10
CA LYS A 242 6.12 -26.42 -3.47
C LYS A 242 6.09 -24.91 -3.59
N ALA A 243 5.22 -24.23 -2.89
CA ALA A 243 5.15 -22.77 -2.85
C ALA A 243 6.47 -22.15 -2.33
N ILE A 244 6.95 -22.65 -1.20
CA ILE A 244 8.22 -22.19 -0.61
C ILE A 244 9.37 -22.42 -1.59
N LEU A 245 9.45 -23.62 -2.18
CA LEU A 245 10.50 -23.95 -3.15
C LEU A 245 10.49 -22.99 -4.35
N ILE A 246 9.32 -22.67 -4.91
CA ILE A 246 9.21 -21.73 -6.03
C ILE A 246 9.68 -20.32 -5.62
N VAL A 247 9.26 -19.85 -4.44
CA VAL A 247 9.68 -18.54 -3.92
C VAL A 247 11.19 -18.48 -3.72
N ILE A 248 11.80 -19.53 -3.15
CA ILE A 248 13.26 -19.60 -2.97
C ILE A 248 13.97 -19.70 -4.31
N TYR A 249 13.48 -20.55 -5.22
CA TYR A 249 14.12 -20.80 -6.51
C TYR A 249 14.15 -19.55 -7.41
N ILE A 250 13.15 -18.70 -7.33
CA ILE A 250 13.09 -17.44 -8.08
C ILE A 250 13.67 -16.29 -7.27
N GLY A 251 13.30 -16.17 -6.01
CA GLY A 251 13.66 -15.04 -5.17
C GLY A 251 15.15 -15.00 -4.81
N MET A 252 15.76 -16.16 -4.52
CA MET A 252 17.16 -16.22 -4.13
C MET A 252 18.12 -15.78 -5.26
N PRO A 253 18.01 -16.26 -6.51
CA PRO A 253 18.84 -15.76 -7.61
C PRO A 253 18.64 -14.27 -7.87
N LEU A 254 17.40 -13.76 -7.80
CA LEU A 254 17.12 -12.34 -7.96
C LEU A 254 17.76 -11.51 -6.83
N ALA A 255 17.67 -11.95 -5.59
CA ALA A 255 18.32 -11.29 -4.45
C ALA A 255 19.83 -11.23 -4.63
N ILE A 256 20.46 -12.34 -5.04
CA ILE A 256 21.91 -12.42 -5.32
C ILE A 256 22.28 -11.47 -6.45
N LEU A 257 21.53 -11.47 -7.56
CA LEU A 257 21.78 -10.57 -8.69
C LEU A 257 21.69 -9.10 -8.28
N ILE A 258 20.63 -8.71 -7.57
CA ILE A 258 20.48 -7.34 -7.06
C ILE A 258 21.60 -6.98 -6.10
N SER A 259 22.05 -7.91 -5.26
CA SER A 259 23.16 -7.68 -4.33
C SER A 259 24.49 -7.47 -5.06
N ILE A 260 24.83 -8.34 -6.04
CA ILE A 260 26.08 -8.23 -6.81
C ILE A 260 26.09 -6.96 -7.67
N PHE A 261 24.99 -6.66 -8.31
CA PHE A 261 24.85 -5.51 -9.21
C PHE A 261 24.18 -4.30 -8.53
N SER A 262 24.24 -4.21 -7.20
CA SER A 262 23.54 -3.17 -6.43
C SER A 262 23.79 -1.77 -6.93
N GLY A 263 25.06 -1.40 -7.21
CA GLY A 263 25.43 -0.10 -7.75
C GLY A 263 24.81 0.18 -9.14
N THR A 264 24.85 -0.81 -10.03
CA THR A 264 24.27 -0.67 -11.36
C THR A 264 22.73 -0.55 -11.29
N VAL A 265 22.10 -1.39 -10.48
CA VAL A 265 20.65 -1.35 -10.26
C VAL A 265 20.25 0.01 -9.67
N TRP A 266 21.01 0.49 -8.68
CA TRP A 266 20.75 1.81 -8.10
C TRP A 266 20.84 2.94 -9.14
N ASN A 267 21.92 2.94 -9.94
CA ASN A 267 22.11 3.95 -10.99
C ASN A 267 21.00 3.94 -12.06
N VAL A 268 20.50 2.77 -12.41
CA VAL A 268 19.41 2.64 -13.40
C VAL A 268 18.10 3.19 -12.84
N PHE A 269 17.79 2.95 -11.56
CA PHE A 269 16.52 3.38 -10.96
C PHE A 269 16.56 4.82 -10.44
N TYR A 270 17.69 5.27 -9.88
CA TYR A 270 17.77 6.52 -9.12
C TYR A 270 18.83 7.51 -9.63
N GLY A 271 19.64 7.12 -10.63
CA GLY A 271 20.69 7.94 -11.19
C GLY A 271 21.96 8.02 -10.34
N GLN A 272 22.99 8.67 -10.87
CA GLN A 272 24.32 8.74 -10.24
C GLN A 272 24.42 9.69 -9.04
N SER A 273 23.48 10.60 -8.86
CA SER A 273 23.53 11.67 -7.85
C SER A 273 23.52 11.20 -6.39
N TYR A 274 23.21 9.93 -6.14
CA TYR A 274 23.16 9.32 -4.80
C TYR A 274 24.34 8.40 -4.50
N TYR A 275 25.33 8.33 -5.41
CA TYR A 275 26.57 7.59 -5.26
C TYR A 275 27.76 8.53 -5.05
N GLY A 276 27.64 9.44 -4.13
CA GLY A 276 28.74 10.32 -3.73
C GLY A 276 29.43 9.79 -2.49
#